data_d871532481e966798c19791b54dd6238
#
_entry.id   d871532481e966798c19791b54dd6238
#
_cell.length_a   1.000
_cell.length_b   1.000
_cell.length_c   1.000
_cell.angle_alpha   90.00
_cell.angle_beta   90.00
_cell.angle_gamma   90.00
#
_symmetry.space_group_name_H-M   'P 1'
#
loop_
_entity.id
_entity.type
_entity.pdbx_description
1 polymer ?
#
loop_
_entity_poly.entity_id
_entity_poly.type
_entity_poly.pdbx_seq_one_letter_code
_entity_poly.pdbx_strand_id
1 'polypeptide(L)'
;MKLFDRLEDAREAKHVVWVGYDPLEDAAAKMFAHSIRSRTEMDVKIIPIVRDELLAYDLCNRPIDPNGSTQFSITRFMVPQLMHNNGVGIFFDCDMLVTRDIKELFDLFDPQYAVQVCKHDYVPKSGTKMGGLPQTAYPRKNWSATVIYNCDHPSTQALTKEIVEKETPKYLHRFTWLKDEEIGGLPLEYNFLVEEMEPPEEGLPFNIHHTLGAPIFRERQDVPYADYWRQEFKATFGRDFDPERDIVN
;
A
#
# COMPACT_ATOMS: atom_id res chain seq x y z
N MET A 1 -10.50 8.94 -17.38
CA MET A 1 -9.05 8.88 -17.09
C MET A 1 -8.68 7.41 -16.87
N LYS A 2 -7.58 6.92 -17.44
CA LYS A 2 -7.07 5.56 -17.17
C LYS A 2 -6.46 5.56 -15.76
N LEU A 3 -7.00 4.79 -14.84
CA LEU A 3 -6.56 4.76 -13.44
C LEU A 3 -5.30 3.89 -13.28
N PHE A 4 -5.34 2.65 -13.80
CA PHE A 4 -4.24 1.70 -13.69
C PHE A 4 -3.52 1.49 -15.01
N ASP A 5 -2.22 1.30 -14.94
CA ASP A 5 -1.37 0.78 -16.00
C ASP A 5 -1.29 -0.74 -15.91
N ARG A 6 -0.72 -1.39 -16.95
CA ARG A 6 -0.60 -2.84 -16.99
C ARG A 6 0.74 -3.29 -16.39
N LEU A 7 0.80 -4.55 -15.98
CA LEU A 7 2.00 -5.13 -15.38
C LEU A 7 3.24 -4.98 -16.29
N GLU A 8 3.08 -5.21 -17.59
CA GLU A 8 4.17 -5.07 -18.56
C GLU A 8 4.69 -3.63 -18.71
N ASP A 9 3.88 -2.62 -18.37
CA ASP A 9 4.26 -1.21 -18.48
C ASP A 9 5.35 -0.83 -17.43
N ALA A 10 5.55 -1.67 -16.40
CA ALA A 10 6.61 -1.46 -15.39
C ALA A 10 8.01 -1.58 -15.95
N ARG A 11 8.21 -2.43 -16.97
CA ARG A 11 9.55 -2.78 -17.48
C ARG A 11 10.36 -1.57 -17.96
N GLU A 12 9.69 -0.58 -18.54
CA GLU A 12 10.33 0.60 -19.14
C GLU A 12 10.11 1.87 -18.30
N ALA A 13 9.38 1.76 -17.20
CA ALA A 13 9.03 2.91 -16.37
C ALA A 13 10.16 3.27 -15.40
N LYS A 14 10.45 4.57 -15.28
CA LYS A 14 11.40 5.08 -14.29
C LYS A 14 10.82 5.15 -12.89
N HIS A 15 9.51 5.41 -12.81
CA HIS A 15 8.79 5.60 -11.56
C HIS A 15 7.53 4.74 -11.58
N VAL A 16 7.41 3.86 -10.63
CA VAL A 16 6.26 2.95 -10.51
C VAL A 16 5.70 3.00 -9.11
N VAL A 17 4.39 3.22 -9.03
CA VAL A 17 3.59 3.02 -7.84
C VAL A 17 2.88 1.68 -7.97
N TRP A 18 3.16 0.79 -7.04
CA TRP A 18 2.54 -0.53 -6.91
C TRP A 18 1.42 -0.46 -5.89
N VAL A 19 0.24 -0.87 -6.27
CA VAL A 19 -0.95 -0.82 -5.41
C VAL A 19 -1.33 -2.24 -5.03
N GLY A 20 -1.37 -2.55 -3.74
CA GLY A 20 -1.94 -3.80 -3.27
C GLY A 20 -3.40 -3.89 -3.72
N TYR A 21 -3.81 -5.00 -4.34
CA TYR A 21 -5.16 -5.13 -4.86
C TYR A 21 -5.90 -6.29 -4.20
N ASP A 22 -7.07 -5.97 -3.68
CA ASP A 22 -8.06 -6.95 -3.22
C ASP A 22 -9.40 -6.65 -3.91
N PRO A 23 -10.07 -7.65 -4.52
CA PRO A 23 -11.37 -7.44 -5.15
C PRO A 23 -12.44 -6.86 -4.22
N LEU A 24 -12.38 -7.13 -2.91
CA LEU A 24 -13.29 -6.56 -1.93
C LEU A 24 -13.08 -5.05 -1.74
N GLU A 25 -11.89 -4.55 -2.04
CA GLU A 25 -11.51 -3.15 -1.90
C GLU A 25 -11.29 -2.46 -3.26
N ASP A 26 -11.88 -2.99 -4.35
CA ASP A 26 -11.72 -2.47 -5.72
C ASP A 26 -12.00 -0.96 -5.82
N ALA A 27 -13.06 -0.48 -5.17
CA ALA A 27 -13.36 0.96 -5.16
C ALA A 27 -12.27 1.77 -4.46
N ALA A 28 -11.74 1.30 -3.32
CA ALA A 28 -10.66 1.96 -2.59
C ALA A 28 -9.38 2.01 -3.44
N ALA A 29 -9.01 0.90 -4.09
CA ALA A 29 -7.86 0.85 -5.01
C ALA A 29 -7.98 1.85 -6.17
N LYS A 30 -9.18 1.97 -6.77
CA LYS A 30 -9.45 2.95 -7.84
C LYS A 30 -9.37 4.39 -7.35
N MET A 31 -9.88 4.66 -6.15
CA MET A 31 -9.79 5.96 -5.51
C MET A 31 -8.34 6.32 -5.19
N PHE A 32 -7.56 5.37 -4.67
CA PHE A 32 -6.13 5.57 -4.44
C PHE A 32 -5.40 5.95 -5.74
N ALA A 33 -5.61 5.20 -6.82
CA ALA A 33 -5.02 5.53 -8.12
C ALA A 33 -5.47 6.90 -8.65
N HIS A 34 -6.76 7.26 -8.48
CA HIS A 34 -7.28 8.57 -8.84
C HIS A 34 -6.63 9.68 -8.02
N SER A 35 -6.46 9.48 -6.71
CA SER A 35 -5.87 10.48 -5.82
C SER A 35 -4.44 10.86 -6.23
N ILE A 36 -3.67 9.91 -6.76
CA ILE A 36 -2.34 10.19 -7.34
C ILE A 36 -2.48 10.89 -8.69
N ARG A 37 -3.26 10.31 -9.62
CA ARG A 37 -3.39 10.83 -10.99
C ARG A 37 -3.87 12.27 -11.06
N SER A 38 -4.74 12.67 -10.14
CA SER A 38 -5.32 14.01 -10.09
C SER A 38 -4.41 15.08 -9.49
N ARG A 39 -3.29 14.66 -8.86
CA ARG A 39 -2.42 15.56 -8.10
C ARG A 39 -0.97 15.61 -8.61
N THR A 40 -0.63 14.84 -9.64
CA THR A 40 0.73 14.83 -10.18
C THR A 40 0.78 15.08 -11.68
N GLU A 41 1.78 15.85 -12.11
CA GLU A 41 2.18 15.96 -13.52
C GLU A 41 3.34 14.98 -13.86
N MET A 42 3.78 14.20 -12.88
CA MET A 42 4.87 13.24 -13.04
C MET A 42 4.45 12.08 -13.96
N ASP A 43 5.32 11.67 -14.87
CA ASP A 43 5.12 10.40 -15.61
C ASP A 43 5.39 9.23 -14.66
N VAL A 44 4.34 8.77 -14.01
CA VAL A 44 4.37 7.64 -13.07
C VAL A 44 3.40 6.56 -13.54
N LYS A 45 3.86 5.30 -13.54
CA LYS A 45 2.97 4.15 -13.74
C LYS A 45 2.32 3.77 -12.42
N ILE A 46 1.03 3.50 -12.44
CA ILE A 46 0.27 3.03 -11.27
C ILE A 46 -0.26 1.64 -11.61
N ILE A 47 0.29 0.62 -10.97
CA ILE A 47 0.07 -0.78 -11.33
C ILE A 47 -0.48 -1.55 -10.13
N PRO A 48 -1.67 -2.16 -10.24
CA PRO A 48 -2.20 -2.99 -9.19
C PRO A 48 -1.44 -4.33 -9.15
N ILE A 49 -1.13 -4.82 -7.96
CA ILE A 49 -0.60 -6.16 -7.77
C ILE A 49 -1.81 -7.12 -7.63
N VAL A 50 -2.27 -7.62 -8.76
CA VAL A 50 -3.41 -8.54 -8.83
C VAL A 50 -2.90 -9.97 -8.70
N ARG A 51 -3.32 -10.67 -7.65
CA ARG A 51 -2.87 -12.03 -7.35
C ARG A 51 -3.08 -13.00 -8.50
N ASP A 52 -4.25 -12.95 -9.13
CA ASP A 52 -4.58 -13.86 -10.22
C ASP A 52 -3.74 -13.64 -11.48
N GLU A 53 -3.30 -12.39 -11.73
CA GLU A 53 -2.32 -12.09 -12.78
C GLU A 53 -0.95 -12.65 -12.43
N LEU A 54 -0.49 -12.49 -11.18
CA LEU A 54 0.79 -13.08 -10.75
C LEU A 54 0.80 -14.60 -10.90
N LEU A 55 -0.31 -15.25 -10.60
CA LEU A 55 -0.48 -16.69 -10.77
C LEU A 55 -0.49 -17.08 -12.27
N ALA A 56 -1.25 -16.36 -13.10
CA ALA A 56 -1.36 -16.61 -14.53
C ALA A 56 -0.03 -16.48 -15.28
N TYR A 57 0.83 -15.56 -14.84
CA TYR A 57 2.16 -15.35 -15.42
C TYR A 57 3.28 -16.13 -14.71
N ASP A 58 2.94 -17.03 -13.80
CA ASP A 58 3.90 -17.79 -12.98
C ASP A 58 4.90 -16.91 -12.22
N LEU A 59 4.47 -15.71 -11.82
CA LEU A 59 5.31 -14.75 -11.07
C LEU A 59 5.29 -15.01 -9.57
N CYS A 60 4.13 -15.43 -9.03
CA CYS A 60 3.99 -15.85 -7.63
C CYS A 60 2.85 -16.86 -7.49
N ASN A 61 3.17 -18.06 -7.02
CA ASN A 61 2.21 -19.18 -6.88
C ASN A 61 1.79 -19.40 -5.42
N ARG A 62 2.13 -18.47 -4.52
CA ARG A 62 1.78 -18.61 -3.11
C ARG A 62 0.27 -18.64 -2.91
N PRO A 63 -0.29 -19.64 -2.16
CA PRO A 63 -1.69 -19.66 -1.79
C PRO A 63 -2.07 -18.46 -0.93
N ILE A 64 -3.35 -18.06 -0.95
CA ILE A 64 -3.86 -17.05 -0.03
C ILE A 64 -3.67 -17.54 1.40
N ASP A 65 -3.08 -16.70 2.26
CA ASP A 65 -3.00 -16.98 3.69
C ASP A 65 -4.42 -16.83 4.29
N PRO A 66 -5.00 -17.90 4.83
CA PRO A 66 -6.35 -17.84 5.42
C PRO A 66 -6.43 -16.90 6.63
N ASN A 67 -5.30 -16.52 7.22
CA ASN A 67 -5.20 -15.55 8.31
C ASN A 67 -4.78 -14.16 7.81
N GLY A 68 -4.49 -14.01 6.53
CA GLY A 68 -4.18 -12.72 5.89
C GLY A 68 -5.44 -11.86 5.78
N SER A 69 -5.30 -10.56 6.03
CA SER A 69 -6.41 -9.61 5.91
C SER A 69 -6.76 -9.25 4.47
N THR A 70 -5.82 -9.40 3.53
CA THR A 70 -5.97 -9.04 2.12
C THR A 70 -5.24 -10.03 1.22
N GLN A 71 -5.67 -10.12 -0.05
CA GLN A 71 -5.01 -10.99 -1.04
C GLN A 71 -3.57 -10.56 -1.34
N PHE A 72 -3.25 -9.30 -1.16
CA PHE A 72 -1.92 -8.74 -1.42
C PHE A 72 -1.00 -8.71 -0.18
N SER A 73 -1.42 -9.26 0.95
CA SER A 73 -0.63 -9.21 2.18
C SER A 73 0.81 -9.70 1.99
N ILE A 74 1.02 -10.69 1.13
CA ILE A 74 2.35 -11.24 0.83
C ILE A 74 2.90 -10.79 -0.52
N THR A 75 2.06 -10.65 -1.53
CA THR A 75 2.51 -10.30 -2.88
C THR A 75 3.12 -8.90 -2.97
N ARG A 76 2.91 -8.04 -1.97
CA ARG A 76 3.62 -6.74 -1.83
C ARG A 76 5.15 -6.87 -1.85
N PHE A 77 5.68 -8.01 -1.43
CA PHE A 77 7.11 -8.28 -1.42
C PHE A 77 7.65 -8.73 -2.78
N MET A 78 6.79 -8.86 -3.80
CA MET A 78 7.20 -9.13 -5.18
C MET A 78 7.72 -7.88 -5.92
N VAL A 79 7.58 -6.69 -5.38
CA VAL A 79 7.94 -5.43 -6.07
C VAL A 79 9.33 -5.48 -6.69
N PRO A 80 10.42 -5.90 -6.02
CA PRO A 80 11.73 -5.96 -6.66
C PRO A 80 11.76 -6.89 -7.90
N GLN A 81 11.07 -8.04 -7.84
CA GLN A 81 10.98 -8.97 -8.97
C GLN A 81 10.14 -8.38 -10.12
N LEU A 82 9.02 -7.72 -9.80
CA LEU A 82 8.15 -7.07 -10.78
C LEU A 82 8.84 -5.88 -11.45
N MET A 83 9.80 -5.24 -10.78
CA MET A 83 10.70 -4.21 -11.29
C MET A 83 11.93 -4.80 -11.99
N HIS A 84 12.00 -6.14 -12.17
CA HIS A 84 13.18 -6.81 -12.73
C HIS A 84 14.49 -6.48 -12.00
N ASN A 85 14.40 -6.25 -10.69
CA ASN A 85 15.52 -5.82 -9.83
C ASN A 85 16.21 -4.55 -10.33
N ASN A 86 15.47 -3.56 -10.82
CA ASN A 86 16.00 -2.32 -11.37
C ASN A 86 15.13 -1.12 -11.02
N GLY A 87 15.75 -0.01 -10.63
CA GLY A 87 15.10 1.26 -10.37
C GLY A 87 14.37 1.34 -9.02
N VAL A 88 13.38 2.23 -8.95
CA VAL A 88 12.65 2.54 -7.71
C VAL A 88 11.17 2.22 -7.88
N GLY A 89 10.66 1.33 -7.05
CA GLY A 89 9.23 1.04 -6.94
C GLY A 89 8.67 1.46 -5.58
N ILE A 90 7.52 2.11 -5.55
CA ILE A 90 6.84 2.44 -4.29
C ILE A 90 5.59 1.59 -4.17
N PHE A 91 5.49 0.83 -3.08
CA PHE A 91 4.30 0.05 -2.75
C PHE A 91 3.40 0.80 -1.77
N PHE A 92 2.08 0.66 -1.97
CA PHE A 92 1.05 1.11 -1.05
C PHE A 92 -0.06 0.06 -0.88
N ASP A 93 -0.66 0.03 0.30
CA ASP A 93 -1.96 -0.62 0.51
C ASP A 93 -3.05 0.18 -0.23
N CYS A 94 -4.14 -0.48 -0.65
CA CYS A 94 -5.17 0.16 -1.46
C CYS A 94 -6.18 1.02 -0.67
N ASP A 95 -6.22 0.87 0.64
CA ASP A 95 -7.13 1.59 1.55
C ASP A 95 -6.58 2.97 1.99
N MET A 96 -5.77 3.56 1.12
CA MET A 96 -5.10 4.84 1.31
C MET A 96 -5.65 5.93 0.36
N LEU A 97 -5.37 7.21 0.70
CA LEU A 97 -5.60 8.36 -0.17
C LEU A 97 -4.42 9.31 -0.09
N VAL A 98 -3.78 9.58 -1.24
CA VAL A 98 -2.70 10.57 -1.34
C VAL A 98 -3.33 11.95 -1.50
N THR A 99 -2.89 12.91 -0.70
CA THR A 99 -3.46 14.27 -0.63
C THR A 99 -2.65 15.33 -1.36
N ARG A 100 -1.39 15.01 -1.71
CA ARG A 100 -0.42 15.91 -2.36
C ARG A 100 0.24 15.21 -3.56
N ASP A 101 1.20 15.88 -4.23
CA ASP A 101 1.91 15.30 -5.37
C ASP A 101 2.79 14.12 -4.94
N ILE A 102 2.61 12.97 -5.59
CA ILE A 102 3.41 11.75 -5.32
C ILE A 102 4.92 11.98 -5.54
N LYS A 103 5.28 13.00 -6.31
CA LYS A 103 6.67 13.40 -6.51
C LYS A 103 7.39 13.66 -5.20
N GLU A 104 6.70 14.22 -4.20
CA GLU A 104 7.29 14.50 -2.87
C GLU A 104 7.86 13.22 -2.23
N LEU A 105 7.19 12.07 -2.41
CA LEU A 105 7.67 10.80 -1.86
C LEU A 105 8.83 10.22 -2.68
N PHE A 106 8.80 10.35 -4.01
CA PHE A 106 9.92 9.94 -4.85
C PHE A 106 11.18 10.77 -4.57
N ASP A 107 11.03 12.06 -4.25
CA ASP A 107 12.15 12.95 -3.90
C ASP A 107 12.81 12.58 -2.54
N LEU A 108 12.15 11.78 -1.69
CA LEU A 108 12.72 11.25 -0.45
C LEU A 108 13.56 9.98 -0.65
N PHE A 109 13.61 9.44 -1.88
CA PHE A 109 14.40 8.25 -2.14
C PHE A 109 15.89 8.48 -1.82
N ASP A 110 16.45 7.57 -1.02
CA ASP A 110 17.86 7.57 -0.65
C ASP A 110 18.50 6.22 -1.04
N PRO A 111 19.43 6.21 -2.01
CA PRO A 111 20.01 4.98 -2.54
C PRO A 111 20.85 4.18 -1.54
N GLN A 112 21.18 4.75 -0.38
CA GLN A 112 21.91 4.02 0.65
C GLN A 112 21.07 2.91 1.31
N TYR A 113 19.74 3.00 1.23
CA TYR A 113 18.85 2.02 1.85
C TYR A 113 18.31 1.01 0.83
N ALA A 114 18.11 -0.22 1.27
CA ALA A 114 17.41 -1.24 0.50
C ALA A 114 15.90 -0.94 0.41
N VAL A 115 15.33 -0.50 1.53
CA VAL A 115 13.95 -0.01 1.61
C VAL A 115 13.86 1.21 2.52
N GLN A 116 12.85 2.06 2.27
CA GLN A 116 12.48 3.13 3.19
C GLN A 116 11.00 2.97 3.57
N VAL A 117 10.70 3.10 4.86
CA VAL A 117 9.37 2.82 5.43
C VAL A 117 9.02 3.84 6.52
N CYS A 118 7.74 4.04 6.77
CA CYS A 118 7.28 4.74 7.97
C CYS A 118 7.46 3.84 9.19
N LYS A 119 8.43 4.16 10.04
CA LYS A 119 8.80 3.34 11.21
C LYS A 119 7.85 3.60 12.37
N HIS A 120 6.61 3.10 12.25
CA HIS A 120 5.64 3.20 13.34
C HIS A 120 6.10 2.42 14.56
N ASP A 121 6.07 3.08 15.71
CA ASP A 121 6.29 2.49 17.03
C ASP A 121 5.06 2.75 17.89
N TYR A 122 4.08 1.86 17.81
CA TYR A 122 2.81 2.02 18.52
C TYR A 122 2.20 0.67 18.92
N VAL A 123 1.33 0.73 19.92
CA VAL A 123 0.45 -0.38 20.30
C VAL A 123 -0.97 -0.08 19.79
N PRO A 124 -1.59 -0.99 19.02
CA PRO A 124 -2.93 -0.78 18.50
C PRO A 124 -3.94 -0.38 19.58
N LYS A 125 -4.76 0.65 19.32
CA LYS A 125 -5.78 1.15 20.23
C LYS A 125 -7.00 0.23 20.32
N SER A 126 -7.33 -0.52 19.27
CA SER A 126 -8.47 -1.44 19.24
C SER A 126 -8.05 -2.90 19.12
N GLY A 127 -8.91 -3.82 19.61
CA GLY A 127 -8.69 -5.26 19.54
C GLY A 127 -9.15 -5.91 18.22
N THR A 128 -9.88 -5.17 17.37
CA THR A 128 -10.46 -5.67 16.10
C THR A 128 -10.28 -4.67 14.97
N LYS A 129 -10.26 -5.17 13.75
CA LYS A 129 -10.27 -4.41 12.51
C LYS A 129 -11.37 -4.92 11.58
N MET A 130 -11.43 -4.42 10.33
CA MET A 130 -12.46 -4.78 9.32
C MET A 130 -12.76 -6.30 9.31
N GLY A 131 -14.03 -6.65 9.16
CA GLY A 131 -14.49 -8.04 9.16
C GLY A 131 -14.35 -8.75 10.51
N GLY A 132 -14.19 -8.02 11.63
CA GLY A 132 -14.05 -8.60 12.97
C GLY A 132 -12.74 -9.34 13.24
N LEU A 133 -11.75 -9.19 12.35
CA LEU A 133 -10.44 -9.83 12.52
C LEU A 133 -9.68 -9.26 13.71
N PRO A 134 -8.96 -10.11 14.50
CA PRO A 134 -8.20 -9.63 15.65
C PRO A 134 -7.04 -8.73 15.20
N GLN A 135 -6.87 -7.60 15.89
CA GLN A 135 -5.73 -6.72 15.72
C GLN A 135 -4.66 -7.10 16.75
N THR A 136 -3.53 -7.60 16.29
CA THR A 136 -2.42 -8.00 17.15
C THR A 136 -1.27 -6.99 17.07
N ALA A 137 -0.65 -6.71 18.24
CA ALA A 137 0.61 -5.97 18.27
C ALA A 137 1.77 -6.91 17.92
N TYR A 138 2.65 -6.44 17.02
CA TYR A 138 3.91 -7.12 16.70
C TYR A 138 4.95 -6.09 16.25
N PRO A 139 6.26 -6.38 16.39
CA PRO A 139 7.31 -5.48 15.96
C PRO A 139 7.19 -5.10 14.48
N ARG A 140 7.43 -3.83 14.14
CA ARG A 140 7.39 -3.29 12.77
C ARG A 140 6.00 -3.39 12.11
N LYS A 141 4.94 -3.34 12.93
CA LYS A 141 3.56 -3.32 12.42
C LYS A 141 3.34 -2.10 11.51
N ASN A 142 2.64 -2.32 10.39
CA ASN A 142 2.33 -1.33 9.35
C ASN A 142 3.54 -0.72 8.62
N TRP A 143 4.77 -1.16 8.89
CA TRP A 143 5.94 -0.70 8.15
C TRP A 143 5.86 -1.07 6.67
N SER A 144 5.25 -2.20 6.34
CA SER A 144 5.13 -2.69 4.97
C SER A 144 3.93 -2.12 4.19
N ALA A 145 3.16 -1.19 4.77
CA ALA A 145 1.99 -0.60 4.11
C ALA A 145 2.36 0.49 3.09
N THR A 146 3.43 1.24 3.36
CA THR A 146 4.08 2.18 2.42
C THR A 146 5.56 1.87 2.39
N VAL A 147 6.08 1.45 1.23
CA VAL A 147 7.49 1.04 1.08
C VAL A 147 8.09 1.62 -0.20
N ILE A 148 9.16 2.38 -0.08
CA ILE A 148 10.04 2.67 -1.21
C ILE A 148 11.04 1.51 -1.31
N TYR A 149 11.03 0.79 -2.43
CA TYR A 149 12.00 -0.24 -2.74
C TYR A 149 13.09 0.31 -3.64
N ASN A 150 14.34 0.22 -3.20
CA ASN A 150 15.52 0.35 -4.05
C ASN A 150 15.77 -1.01 -4.72
N CYS A 151 15.21 -1.21 -5.90
CA CYS A 151 15.29 -2.51 -6.59
C CYS A 151 16.69 -2.83 -7.10
N ASP A 152 17.59 -1.84 -7.22
CA ASP A 152 19.00 -2.04 -7.57
C ASP A 152 19.85 -2.52 -6.38
N HIS A 153 19.34 -2.40 -5.15
CA HIS A 153 20.10 -2.74 -3.95
C HIS A 153 20.26 -4.26 -3.83
N PRO A 154 21.47 -4.78 -3.56
CA PRO A 154 21.71 -6.24 -3.48
C PRO A 154 20.78 -6.97 -2.52
N SER A 155 20.44 -6.35 -1.38
CA SER A 155 19.58 -6.96 -0.37
C SER A 155 18.11 -7.05 -0.80
N THR A 156 17.60 -6.13 -1.66
CA THR A 156 16.25 -6.27 -2.24
C THR A 156 16.20 -7.37 -3.29
N GLN A 157 17.29 -7.60 -4.01
CA GLN A 157 17.39 -8.69 -4.98
C GLN A 157 17.34 -10.08 -4.32
N ALA A 158 17.62 -10.16 -3.01
CA ALA A 158 17.44 -11.39 -2.23
C ALA A 158 15.96 -11.80 -2.06
N LEU A 159 14.99 -10.89 -2.28
CA LEU A 159 13.56 -11.20 -2.32
C LEU A 159 13.19 -11.90 -3.64
N THR A 160 13.70 -13.11 -3.84
CA THR A 160 13.33 -13.91 -5.01
C THR A 160 11.90 -14.44 -4.90
N LYS A 161 11.34 -14.91 -6.03
CA LYS A 161 10.05 -15.61 -6.06
C LYS A 161 9.98 -16.70 -4.97
N GLU A 162 11.02 -17.53 -4.88
CA GLU A 162 11.09 -18.67 -3.93
C GLU A 162 11.04 -18.20 -2.48
N ILE A 163 11.73 -17.11 -2.16
CA ILE A 163 11.72 -16.52 -0.80
C ILE A 163 10.32 -15.99 -0.48
N VAL A 164 9.70 -15.23 -1.37
CA VAL A 164 8.35 -14.68 -1.14
C VAL A 164 7.32 -15.81 -1.03
N GLU A 165 7.45 -16.88 -1.81
CA GLU A 165 6.53 -18.02 -1.76
C GLU A 165 6.66 -18.88 -0.51
N LYS A 166 7.88 -19.04 0.03
CA LYS A 166 8.17 -20.02 1.11
C LYS A 166 8.25 -19.41 2.50
N GLU A 167 8.72 -18.16 2.61
CA GLU A 167 8.96 -17.55 3.90
C GLU A 167 7.67 -17.20 4.64
N THR A 168 7.74 -17.16 5.97
CA THR A 168 6.58 -16.83 6.81
C THR A 168 6.14 -15.38 6.63
N PRO A 169 4.84 -15.04 6.80
CA PRO A 169 4.40 -13.65 6.83
C PRO A 169 5.20 -12.82 7.85
N LYS A 170 5.51 -13.39 9.00
CA LYS A 170 6.33 -12.77 10.03
C LYS A 170 7.73 -12.41 9.53
N TYR A 171 8.38 -13.29 8.77
CA TYR A 171 9.70 -13.05 8.20
C TYR A 171 9.67 -11.86 7.24
N LEU A 172 8.69 -11.85 6.35
CA LEU A 172 8.54 -10.81 5.32
C LEU A 172 8.15 -9.46 5.93
N HIS A 173 7.06 -9.38 6.68
CA HIS A 173 6.53 -8.12 7.23
C HIS A 173 7.45 -7.46 8.27
N ARG A 174 8.30 -8.25 8.94
CA ARG A 174 9.30 -7.71 9.87
C ARG A 174 10.60 -7.33 9.19
N PHE A 175 10.69 -7.44 7.85
CA PHE A 175 11.92 -7.18 7.10
C PHE A 175 13.12 -7.96 7.67
N THR A 176 12.89 -9.23 8.11
CA THR A 176 13.94 -10.06 8.71
C THR A 176 15.04 -10.45 7.69
N TRP A 177 14.74 -10.25 6.41
CA TRP A 177 15.65 -10.42 5.28
C TRP A 177 16.62 -9.24 5.07
N LEU A 178 16.49 -8.15 5.86
CA LEU A 178 17.36 -6.98 5.85
C LEU A 178 18.05 -6.82 7.22
N LYS A 179 19.19 -6.16 7.20
CA LYS A 179 19.77 -5.58 8.41
C LYS A 179 19.10 -4.27 8.73
N ASP A 180 19.12 -3.85 10.00
CA ASP A 180 18.43 -2.64 10.45
C ASP A 180 18.96 -1.37 9.81
N GLU A 181 20.27 -1.30 9.52
CA GLU A 181 20.92 -0.21 8.83
C GLU A 181 20.54 -0.09 7.35
N GLU A 182 19.99 -1.14 6.73
CA GLU A 182 19.51 -1.15 5.36
C GLU A 182 18.07 -0.64 5.21
N ILE A 183 17.40 -0.36 6.35
CA ILE A 183 16.02 0.11 6.38
C ILE A 183 16.01 1.61 6.74
N GLY A 184 15.75 2.45 5.75
CA GLY A 184 15.59 3.90 5.95
C GLY A 184 14.23 4.27 6.58
N GLY A 185 14.15 5.45 7.20
CA GLY A 185 12.93 6.00 7.77
C GLY A 185 12.30 7.02 6.83
N LEU A 186 10.96 7.02 6.75
CA LEU A 186 10.15 8.08 6.15
C LEU A 186 9.39 8.84 7.24
N PRO A 187 9.05 10.13 7.03
CA PRO A 187 8.12 10.83 7.90
C PRO A 187 6.79 10.07 8.02
N LEU A 188 6.20 10.02 9.21
CA LEU A 188 5.02 9.19 9.49
C LEU A 188 3.77 9.64 8.72
N GLU A 189 3.72 10.90 8.27
CA GLU A 189 2.62 11.41 7.43
C GLU A 189 2.47 10.70 6.08
N TYR A 190 3.53 10.02 5.59
CA TYR A 190 3.49 9.22 4.36
C TYR A 190 2.81 7.86 4.53
N ASN A 191 2.44 7.52 5.76
CA ASN A 191 1.58 6.39 6.11
C ASN A 191 0.81 6.74 7.38
N PHE A 192 -0.03 7.78 7.32
CA PHE A 192 -0.79 8.27 8.47
C PHE A 192 -1.93 7.30 8.80
N LEU A 193 -1.81 6.63 9.94
CA LEU A 193 -2.75 5.60 10.39
C LEU A 193 -3.97 6.24 11.06
N VAL A 194 -5.09 6.27 10.36
CA VAL A 194 -6.37 6.79 10.86
C VAL A 194 -6.76 6.07 12.15
N GLU A 195 -7.21 6.84 13.15
CA GLU A 195 -7.57 6.41 14.52
C GLU A 195 -6.39 5.94 15.40
N GLU A 196 -5.25 5.62 14.83
CA GLU A 196 -4.06 5.18 15.58
C GLU A 196 -3.09 6.34 15.85
N MET A 197 -3.09 7.37 14.99
CA MET A 197 -2.25 8.57 15.11
C MET A 197 -3.10 9.80 15.38
N GLU A 198 -2.50 10.79 16.05
CA GLU A 198 -3.13 12.11 16.20
C GLU A 198 -3.05 12.87 14.86
N PRO A 199 -4.14 13.56 14.45
CA PRO A 199 -4.14 14.35 13.21
C PRO A 199 -3.07 15.46 13.27
N PRO A 200 -2.55 15.90 12.10
CA PRO A 200 -1.67 17.05 12.07
C PRO A 200 -2.41 18.30 12.56
N GLU A 201 -1.67 19.25 13.17
CA GLU A 201 -2.24 20.51 13.67
C GLU A 201 -2.84 21.35 12.55
N GLU A 202 -2.26 21.28 11.35
CA GLU A 202 -2.74 21.99 10.16
C GLU A 202 -2.72 21.08 8.92
N GLY A 203 -3.72 21.25 8.06
CA GLY A 203 -3.81 20.56 6.77
C GLY A 203 -4.16 19.08 6.86
N LEU A 204 -3.77 18.34 5.82
CA LEU A 204 -3.94 16.89 5.72
C LEU A 204 -2.58 16.20 5.74
N PRO A 205 -2.48 14.98 6.30
CA PRO A 205 -1.26 14.19 6.14
C PRO A 205 -1.07 13.88 4.64
N PHE A 206 0.16 13.58 4.24
CA PHE A 206 0.45 13.23 2.85
C PHE A 206 -0.39 12.04 2.36
N ASN A 207 -0.55 11.03 3.19
CA ASN A 207 -1.25 9.80 2.84
C ASN A 207 -2.16 9.36 4.00
N ILE A 208 -3.47 9.40 3.79
CA ILE A 208 -4.49 8.97 4.75
C ILE A 208 -4.69 7.46 4.60
N HIS A 209 -4.32 6.68 5.61
CA HIS A 209 -4.43 5.22 5.61
C HIS A 209 -5.52 4.74 6.56
N HIS A 210 -6.60 4.20 6.03
CA HIS A 210 -7.71 3.61 6.78
C HIS A 210 -7.39 2.17 7.21
N THR A 211 -6.27 1.97 7.92
CA THR A 211 -5.70 0.66 8.29
C THR A 211 -6.66 -0.27 9.06
N LEU A 212 -7.73 0.27 9.64
CA LEU A 212 -8.79 -0.51 10.31
C LEU A 212 -10.00 -0.77 9.41
N GLY A 213 -9.95 -0.32 8.17
CA GLY A 213 -10.99 -0.41 7.15
C GLY A 213 -11.45 0.96 6.67
N ALA A 214 -11.58 1.11 5.36
CA ALA A 214 -12.07 2.31 4.71
C ALA A 214 -13.60 2.50 4.88
N PRO A 215 -14.15 3.70 4.64
CA PRO A 215 -15.60 3.96 4.69
C PRO A 215 -16.46 3.14 3.71
N ILE A 216 -15.87 2.27 2.93
CA ILE A 216 -16.56 1.28 2.10
C ILE A 216 -17.17 0.14 2.95
N PHE A 217 -16.67 -0.10 4.16
CA PHE A 217 -17.21 -1.12 5.07
C PHE A 217 -18.35 -0.56 5.93
N ARG A 218 -19.36 -1.40 6.21
CA ARG A 218 -20.58 -1.00 6.92
C ARG A 218 -20.31 -0.35 8.27
N GLU A 219 -19.38 -0.90 9.03
CA GLU A 219 -19.03 -0.44 10.39
C GLU A 219 -18.05 0.75 10.39
N ARG A 220 -17.64 1.22 9.21
CA ARG A 220 -16.60 2.24 9.04
C ARG A 220 -17.10 3.56 8.43
N GLN A 221 -18.41 3.81 8.44
CA GLN A 221 -19.01 4.95 7.74
C GLN A 221 -18.65 6.32 8.34
N ASP A 222 -18.41 6.38 9.64
CA ASP A 222 -18.22 7.62 10.42
C ASP A 222 -16.80 7.75 11.02
N VAL A 223 -15.81 7.12 10.39
CA VAL A 223 -14.41 7.24 10.82
C VAL A 223 -13.81 8.60 10.48
N PRO A 224 -12.73 9.02 11.14
CA PRO A 224 -12.02 10.23 10.75
C PRO A 224 -11.66 10.23 9.24
N TYR A 225 -11.74 11.40 8.61
CA TYR A 225 -11.54 11.60 7.16
C TYR A 225 -12.58 10.92 6.25
N ALA A 226 -13.70 10.37 6.77
CA ALA A 226 -14.74 9.76 5.94
C ALA A 226 -15.36 10.75 4.95
N ASP A 227 -15.52 12.03 5.32
CA ASP A 227 -16.04 13.05 4.38
C ASP A 227 -15.03 13.35 3.26
N TYR A 228 -13.73 13.40 3.56
CA TYR A 228 -12.69 13.54 2.54
C TYR A 228 -12.68 12.30 1.63
N TRP A 229 -12.83 11.12 2.18
CA TRP A 229 -12.95 9.87 1.43
C TRP A 229 -14.16 9.90 0.48
N ARG A 230 -15.34 10.36 0.93
CA ARG A 230 -16.53 10.51 0.07
C ARG A 230 -16.36 11.54 -1.03
N GLN A 231 -15.63 12.62 -0.78
CA GLN A 231 -15.28 13.60 -1.81
C GLN A 231 -14.40 12.99 -2.90
N GLU A 232 -13.39 12.22 -2.51
CA GLU A 232 -12.51 11.51 -3.44
C GLU A 232 -13.29 10.41 -4.21
N PHE A 233 -14.23 9.72 -3.55
CA PHE A 233 -15.16 8.78 -4.20
C PHE A 233 -15.94 9.46 -5.30
N LYS A 234 -16.55 10.62 -5.00
CA LYS A 234 -17.30 11.41 -5.99
C LYS A 234 -16.40 11.86 -7.14
N ALA A 235 -15.21 12.32 -6.87
CA ALA A 235 -14.24 12.73 -7.89
C ALA A 235 -13.83 11.55 -8.80
N THR A 236 -13.66 10.37 -8.22
CA THR A 236 -13.25 9.16 -8.94
C THR A 236 -14.36 8.61 -9.84
N PHE A 237 -15.59 8.51 -9.31
CA PHE A 237 -16.71 7.80 -9.96
C PHE A 237 -17.76 8.72 -10.59
N GLY A 238 -17.66 10.05 -10.43
CA GLY A 238 -18.59 11.03 -10.96
C GLY A 238 -19.97 11.00 -10.30
N ARG A 239 -20.10 10.37 -9.12
CA ARG A 239 -21.34 10.23 -8.36
C ARG A 239 -21.09 10.16 -6.86
N ASP A 240 -22.09 10.46 -6.07
CA ASP A 240 -21.99 10.31 -4.61
C ASP A 240 -21.93 8.82 -4.20
N PHE A 241 -21.26 8.56 -3.07
CA PHE A 241 -21.26 7.26 -2.41
C PHE A 241 -22.66 6.93 -1.89
N ASP A 242 -23.13 5.73 -2.17
CA ASP A 242 -24.42 5.23 -1.75
C ASP A 242 -24.24 3.99 -0.86
N PRO A 243 -24.48 4.08 0.46
CA PRO A 243 -24.27 2.96 1.37
C PRO A 243 -25.07 1.70 1.03
N GLU A 244 -26.23 1.83 0.39
CA GLU A 244 -27.05 0.66 0.02
C GLU A 244 -26.49 -0.11 -1.18
N ARG A 245 -25.68 0.54 -2.01
CA ARG A 245 -25.09 -0.06 -3.21
C ARG A 245 -23.59 -0.34 -3.09
N ASP A 246 -22.87 0.56 -2.43
CA ASP A 246 -21.41 0.63 -2.51
C ASP A 246 -20.72 0.00 -1.28
N ILE A 247 -21.47 -0.30 -0.21
CA ILE A 247 -20.93 -0.98 0.97
C ILE A 247 -20.54 -2.42 0.65
N VAL A 248 -19.36 -2.79 1.12
CA VAL A 248 -18.87 -4.18 1.17
C VAL A 248 -19.14 -4.74 2.58
N ASN A 249 -19.69 -5.96 2.65
CA ASN A 249 -20.03 -6.65 3.88
C ASN A 249 -18.92 -7.63 4.31
#